data_a2238a6d5452bbaed0ef0904c0ab7a21
#
_entry.id   a2238a6d5452bbaed0ef0904c0ab7a21
#
_cell.length_a   1.000
_cell.length_b   1.000
_cell.length_c   1.000
_cell.angle_alpha   90.00
_cell.angle_beta   90.00
_cell.angle_gamma   90.00
#
_symmetry.space_group_name_H-M   'P 1'
#
loop_
_entity.id
_entity.type
_entity.pdbx_description
1 polymer ?
#
loop_
_entity_poly.entity_id
_entity_poly.type
_entity_poly.pdbx_seq_one_letter_code
_entity_poly.pdbx_strand_id
1 'polypeptide(L)'
;MASDLRFVIVLMLVVSSVWVILALPRLRQRLPKIYLIARSWWLMLAALCACYVIAKVTDHSQPLQAHTYPYQWLLIAFFVLIGLRGGYEIKRLWCLRNKAVLIEKLQARGLQPKILPFSQTSSHSTQAYTRLNLLDLIFSFAFIILIISLIALQQLIWQREQYGVLFFVLFASQFNDIAQYLCGRLLGHKLFTRGLAPIISPNKSIEGALFGSMLAAILATLLGIWLTPFNWWICLLAAYGLAVSGIAGDLLESAFKRQHGVKDTGTMLAGHGGVLDRVDSLLIGVPLFTLFYWLLG
;
A
#
# COMPACT_ATOMS: atom_id res chain seq x y z
N MET A 1 -7.84 4.29 28.73
CA MET A 1 -7.34 4.68 27.41
C MET A 1 -7.65 3.53 26.45
N ALA A 2 -8.29 3.79 25.33
CA ALA A 2 -8.69 2.75 24.39
C ALA A 2 -7.46 2.02 23.79
N SER A 3 -7.59 0.74 23.43
CA SER A 3 -6.50 -0.12 22.94
C SER A 3 -5.82 0.45 21.70
N ASP A 4 -6.61 1.03 20.79
CA ASP A 4 -6.15 1.68 19.57
C ASP A 4 -5.26 2.91 19.81
N LEU A 5 -5.58 3.77 20.78
CA LEU A 5 -4.74 4.91 21.14
C LEU A 5 -3.44 4.47 21.82
N ARG A 6 -3.48 3.42 22.65
CA ARG A 6 -2.25 2.82 23.21
C ARG A 6 -1.37 2.27 22.11
N PHE A 7 -1.97 1.60 21.12
CA PHE A 7 -1.24 1.09 19.95
C PHE A 7 -0.56 2.23 19.19
N VAL A 8 -1.29 3.32 18.88
CA VAL A 8 -0.72 4.48 18.17
C VAL A 8 0.48 5.06 18.92
N ILE A 9 0.38 5.23 20.24
CA ILE A 9 1.48 5.75 21.07
C ILE A 9 2.68 4.81 21.02
N VAL A 10 2.48 3.51 21.27
CA VAL A 10 3.55 2.52 21.24
C VAL A 10 4.21 2.46 19.86
N LEU A 11 3.40 2.41 18.80
CA LEU A 11 3.88 2.42 17.42
C LEU A 11 4.76 3.63 17.14
N MET A 12 4.28 4.84 17.47
CA MET A 12 5.02 6.07 17.20
C MET A 12 6.28 6.17 18.05
N LEU A 13 6.27 5.69 19.29
CA LEU A 13 7.48 5.60 20.12
C LEU A 13 8.53 4.67 19.51
N VAL A 14 8.12 3.46 19.09
CA VAL A 14 9.04 2.48 18.49
C VAL A 14 9.63 3.02 17.18
N VAL A 15 8.77 3.50 16.27
CA VAL A 15 9.23 3.98 14.95
C VAL A 15 10.11 5.24 15.09
N SER A 16 9.76 6.15 16.02
CA SER A 16 10.58 7.33 16.31
C SER A 16 11.94 6.95 16.91
N SER A 17 11.96 5.98 17.83
CA SER A 17 13.22 5.49 18.40
C SER A 17 14.14 4.89 17.34
N VAL A 18 13.61 4.06 16.46
CA VAL A 18 14.37 3.48 15.34
C VAL A 18 14.90 4.57 14.42
N TRP A 19 14.06 5.56 14.08
CA TRP A 19 14.49 6.66 13.21
C TRP A 19 15.58 7.53 13.85
N VAL A 20 15.44 7.87 15.15
CA VAL A 20 16.45 8.64 15.91
C VAL A 20 17.77 7.89 15.98
N ILE A 21 17.75 6.58 16.26
CA ILE A 21 18.97 5.74 16.28
C ILE A 21 19.65 5.77 14.90
N LEU A 22 18.89 5.59 13.82
CA LEU A 22 19.43 5.63 12.46
C LEU A 22 19.88 7.03 12.01
N ALA A 23 19.37 8.10 12.65
CA ALA A 23 19.78 9.47 12.40
C ALA A 23 21.14 9.83 13.01
N LEU A 24 21.67 9.02 13.93
CA LEU A 24 23.02 9.22 14.49
C LEU A 24 24.08 9.27 13.38
N PRO A 25 25.01 10.24 13.41
CA PRO A 25 25.94 10.49 12.30
C PRO A 25 26.70 9.25 11.83
N ARG A 26 27.14 8.40 12.77
CA ARG A 26 27.87 7.15 12.47
C ARG A 26 27.03 6.13 11.70
N LEU A 27 25.76 5.94 12.10
CA LEU A 27 24.84 4.98 11.46
C LEU A 27 24.30 5.53 10.15
N ARG A 28 23.97 6.81 10.09
CA ARG A 28 23.49 7.47 8.88
C ARG A 28 24.52 7.39 7.74
N GLN A 29 25.81 7.54 8.04
CA GLN A 29 26.90 7.40 7.06
C GLN A 29 27.10 5.94 6.62
N ARG A 30 26.96 4.97 7.53
CA ARG A 30 27.10 3.55 7.22
C ARG A 30 25.90 2.96 6.48
N LEU A 31 24.68 3.43 6.77
CA LEU A 31 23.41 2.87 6.30
C LEU A 31 22.50 3.95 5.69
N PRO A 32 22.95 4.74 4.69
CA PRO A 32 22.19 5.88 4.18
C PRO A 32 20.85 5.48 3.57
N LYS A 33 20.79 4.35 2.87
CA LYS A 33 19.55 3.82 2.28
C LYS A 33 18.52 3.45 3.36
N ILE A 34 18.96 2.76 4.42
CA ILE A 34 18.07 2.33 5.51
C ILE A 34 17.53 3.53 6.28
N TYR A 35 18.37 4.56 6.49
CA TYR A 35 17.92 5.82 7.09
C TYR A 35 16.81 6.50 6.27
N LEU A 36 16.98 6.59 4.95
CA LEU A 36 15.95 7.18 4.07
C LEU A 36 14.65 6.37 4.09
N ILE A 37 14.76 5.04 4.12
CA ILE A 37 13.62 4.13 4.26
C ILE A 37 12.89 4.39 5.59
N ALA A 38 13.61 4.37 6.72
CA ALA A 38 13.02 4.60 8.04
C ALA A 38 12.36 5.98 8.14
N ARG A 39 12.97 7.03 7.57
CA ARG A 39 12.39 8.37 7.52
C ARG A 39 11.06 8.41 6.75
N SER A 40 11.01 7.76 5.59
CA SER A 40 9.78 7.71 4.78
C SER A 40 8.67 6.95 5.51
N TRP A 41 8.97 5.84 6.15
CA TRP A 41 8.02 5.11 7.00
C TRP A 41 7.51 5.95 8.17
N TRP A 42 8.43 6.64 8.86
CA TRP A 42 8.07 7.52 9.96
C TRP A 42 7.09 8.61 9.50
N LEU A 43 7.36 9.28 8.37
CA LEU A 43 6.48 10.32 7.84
C LEU A 43 5.10 9.79 7.47
N MET A 44 5.02 8.62 6.80
CA MET A 44 3.73 8.03 6.41
C MET A 44 2.90 7.61 7.63
N LEU A 45 3.53 6.97 8.60
CA LEU A 45 2.85 6.53 9.82
C LEU A 45 2.46 7.73 10.69
N ALA A 46 3.30 8.74 10.80
CA ALA A 46 2.99 9.96 11.54
C ALA A 46 1.79 10.70 10.94
N ALA A 47 1.72 10.83 9.60
CA ALA A 47 0.58 11.43 8.92
C ALA A 47 -0.70 10.62 9.15
N LEU A 48 -0.67 9.30 8.98
CA LEU A 48 -1.81 8.41 9.24
C LEU A 48 -2.27 8.51 10.70
N CYS A 49 -1.34 8.40 11.65
CA CYS A 49 -1.65 8.44 13.09
C CYS A 49 -2.19 9.81 13.51
N ALA A 50 -1.63 10.91 12.98
CA ALA A 50 -2.12 12.26 13.25
C ALA A 50 -3.56 12.45 12.72
N CYS A 51 -3.82 12.08 11.46
CA CYS A 51 -5.18 12.14 10.90
C CYS A 51 -6.15 11.26 11.72
N TYR A 52 -5.71 10.07 12.14
CA TYR A 52 -6.51 9.16 12.95
C TYR A 52 -6.85 9.74 14.34
N VAL A 53 -5.85 10.25 15.06
CA VAL A 53 -6.05 10.82 16.41
C VAL A 53 -6.96 12.03 16.35
N ILE A 54 -6.76 12.93 15.38
CA ILE A 54 -7.62 14.11 15.19
C ILE A 54 -9.03 13.70 14.78
N ALA A 55 -9.18 12.73 13.88
CA ALA A 55 -10.49 12.21 13.48
C ALA A 55 -11.29 11.60 14.64
N LYS A 56 -10.61 11.18 15.71
CA LYS A 56 -11.21 10.61 16.92
C LYS A 56 -11.52 11.62 18.03
N VAL A 57 -11.21 12.89 17.82
CA VAL A 57 -11.58 13.95 18.79
C VAL A 57 -13.10 14.09 18.81
N THR A 58 -13.68 13.92 20.00
CA THR A 58 -15.12 14.09 20.25
C THR A 58 -15.45 15.52 20.63
N ASP A 59 -16.57 16.02 20.14
CA ASP A 59 -17.11 17.29 20.61
C ASP A 59 -17.94 17.05 21.89
N HIS A 60 -17.46 17.56 23.01
CA HIS A 60 -18.13 17.48 24.32
C HIS A 60 -19.17 18.59 24.55
N SER A 61 -19.41 19.45 23.58
CA SER A 61 -20.32 20.58 23.71
C SER A 61 -21.83 20.20 23.69
N GLN A 62 -22.15 18.96 23.30
CA GLN A 62 -23.53 18.47 23.20
C GLN A 62 -23.74 17.17 24.03
N PRO A 63 -24.25 17.28 25.28
CA PRO A 63 -24.36 16.12 26.19
C PRO A 63 -25.50 15.14 25.88
N LEU A 64 -26.34 15.37 24.87
CA LEU A 64 -27.55 14.55 24.59
C LEU A 64 -27.60 13.89 23.21
N GLN A 65 -26.63 14.08 22.38
CA GLN A 65 -26.58 13.42 21.04
C GLN A 65 -25.39 12.50 20.95
N ALA A 66 -25.57 11.38 20.20
CA ALA A 66 -24.52 10.40 19.92
C ALA A 66 -23.17 11.07 19.61
N HIS A 67 -22.08 10.55 20.16
CA HIS A 67 -20.73 11.09 20.01
C HIS A 67 -20.47 11.53 18.57
N THR A 68 -20.50 12.85 18.32
CA THR A 68 -20.18 13.41 17.02
C THR A 68 -18.67 13.55 16.90
N TYR A 69 -18.11 12.98 15.84
CA TYR A 69 -16.72 13.09 15.47
C TYR A 69 -16.56 14.14 14.38
N PRO A 70 -16.42 15.43 14.70
CA PRO A 70 -16.46 16.52 13.71
C PRO A 70 -15.29 16.45 12.71
N TYR A 71 -14.19 15.80 13.09
CA TYR A 71 -12.97 15.75 12.28
C TYR A 71 -12.75 14.41 11.56
N GLN A 72 -13.73 13.50 11.56
CA GLN A 72 -13.59 12.20 10.85
C GLN A 72 -13.29 12.34 9.35
N TRP A 73 -13.68 13.45 8.73
CA TRP A 73 -13.43 13.75 7.34
C TRP A 73 -11.93 13.91 7.01
N LEU A 74 -11.07 14.21 8.00
CA LEU A 74 -9.62 14.31 7.79
C LEU A 74 -9.01 12.99 7.33
N LEU A 75 -9.47 11.87 7.89
CA LEU A 75 -8.99 10.55 7.48
C LEU A 75 -9.53 10.17 6.09
N ILE A 76 -10.77 10.58 5.75
CA ILE A 76 -11.31 10.47 4.40
C ILE A 76 -10.45 11.27 3.43
N ALA A 77 -10.17 12.54 3.75
CA ALA A 77 -9.31 13.41 2.94
C ALA A 77 -7.92 12.79 2.73
N PHE A 78 -7.34 12.16 3.77
CA PHE A 78 -6.08 11.44 3.66
C PHE A 78 -6.13 10.30 2.63
N PHE A 79 -7.18 9.46 2.65
CA PHE A 79 -7.35 8.39 1.66
C PHE A 79 -7.62 8.93 0.26
N VAL A 80 -8.39 10.02 0.14
CA VAL A 80 -8.61 10.70 -1.14
C VAL A 80 -7.30 11.24 -1.71
N LEU A 81 -6.43 11.83 -0.88
CA LEU A 81 -5.11 12.30 -1.32
C LEU A 81 -4.21 11.16 -1.81
N ILE A 82 -4.23 10.00 -1.14
CA ILE A 82 -3.57 8.78 -1.62
C ILE A 82 -4.14 8.38 -2.98
N GLY A 83 -5.47 8.40 -3.13
CA GLY A 83 -6.16 8.08 -4.37
C GLY A 83 -5.77 9.01 -5.52
N LEU A 84 -5.78 10.32 -5.30
CA LEU A 84 -5.39 11.32 -6.29
C LEU A 84 -3.92 11.16 -6.70
N ARG A 85 -3.04 10.93 -5.73
CA ARG A 85 -1.62 10.76 -6.00
C ARG A 85 -1.33 9.46 -6.76
N GLY A 86 -1.92 8.34 -6.36
CA GLY A 86 -1.80 7.07 -7.07
C GLY A 86 -2.41 7.12 -8.47
N GLY A 87 -3.57 7.77 -8.63
CA GLY A 87 -4.17 8.03 -9.95
C GLY A 87 -3.28 8.86 -10.88
N TYR A 88 -2.57 9.84 -10.33
CA TYR A 88 -1.54 10.59 -11.08
C TYR A 88 -0.39 9.67 -11.52
N GLU A 89 0.07 8.76 -10.67
CA GLU A 89 1.13 7.80 -11.02
C GLU A 89 0.68 6.83 -12.11
N ILE A 90 -0.56 6.31 -12.06
CA ILE A 90 -1.16 5.49 -13.11
C ILE A 90 -1.20 6.25 -14.43
N LYS A 91 -1.75 7.48 -14.43
CA LYS A 91 -1.80 8.33 -15.62
C LYS A 91 -0.41 8.59 -16.21
N ARG A 92 0.58 8.83 -15.36
CA ARG A 92 1.97 9.03 -15.78
C ARG A 92 2.54 7.80 -16.51
N LEU A 93 2.29 6.59 -15.99
CA LEU A 93 2.73 5.35 -16.60
C LEU A 93 2.06 5.11 -17.96
N TRP A 94 0.77 5.38 -18.08
CA TRP A 94 0.08 5.33 -19.37
C TRP A 94 0.70 6.27 -20.41
N CYS A 95 1.04 7.49 -20.00
CA CYS A 95 1.71 8.45 -20.90
C CYS A 95 3.11 8.00 -21.32
N LEU A 96 3.87 7.36 -20.46
CA LEU A 96 5.20 6.81 -20.78
C LEU A 96 5.12 5.70 -21.82
N ARG A 97 4.18 4.78 -21.66
CA ARG A 97 3.97 3.68 -22.61
C ARG A 97 3.58 4.20 -23.99
N ASN A 98 2.68 5.18 -24.05
CA ASN A 98 2.25 5.77 -25.31
C ASN A 98 3.42 6.39 -26.08
N LYS A 99 4.39 7.01 -25.39
CA LYS A 99 5.62 7.53 -26.00
C LYS A 99 6.51 6.42 -26.54
N ALA A 100 6.71 5.34 -25.80
CA ALA A 100 7.54 4.21 -26.23
C ALA A 100 6.98 3.55 -27.50
N VAL A 101 5.68 3.29 -27.55
CA VAL A 101 4.99 2.73 -28.73
C VAL A 101 5.07 3.67 -29.93
N LEU A 102 5.00 4.99 -29.72
CA LEU A 102 5.14 5.98 -30.78
C LEU A 102 6.56 5.98 -31.37
N ILE A 103 7.57 5.95 -30.49
CA ILE A 103 8.99 5.89 -30.89
C ILE A 103 9.24 4.62 -31.72
N GLU A 104 8.77 3.47 -31.26
CA GLU A 104 8.91 2.19 -31.97
C GLU A 104 8.28 2.23 -33.37
N LYS A 105 7.07 2.79 -33.50
CA LYS A 105 6.39 2.98 -34.80
C LYS A 105 7.15 3.94 -35.73
N LEU A 106 7.74 5.00 -35.21
CA LEU A 106 8.55 5.94 -35.98
C LEU A 106 9.84 5.29 -36.48
N GLN A 107 10.51 4.51 -35.63
CA GLN A 107 11.72 3.74 -36.00
C GLN A 107 11.40 2.68 -37.03
N ALA A 108 10.27 1.95 -36.91
CA ALA A 108 9.84 0.98 -37.93
C ALA A 108 9.54 1.61 -39.30
N ARG A 109 9.28 2.92 -39.36
CA ARG A 109 9.07 3.69 -40.59
C ARG A 109 10.36 4.37 -41.11
N GLY A 110 11.53 4.05 -40.50
CA GLY A 110 12.81 4.66 -40.87
C GLY A 110 12.98 6.13 -40.45
N LEU A 111 12.08 6.66 -39.66
CA LEU A 111 12.12 8.03 -39.13
C LEU A 111 12.90 8.02 -37.82
N GLN A 112 14.05 8.71 -37.78
CA GLN A 112 14.75 8.91 -36.49
C GLN A 112 13.97 9.93 -35.63
N PRO A 113 13.48 9.54 -34.46
CA PRO A 113 12.87 10.49 -33.56
C PRO A 113 13.95 11.43 -33.02
N LYS A 114 13.88 12.72 -33.36
CA LYS A 114 14.71 13.73 -32.75
C LYS A 114 14.35 13.74 -31.26
N ILE A 115 15.28 13.31 -30.41
CA ILE A 115 15.09 13.31 -28.96
C ILE A 115 15.05 14.77 -28.52
N LEU A 116 13.83 15.32 -28.39
CA LEU A 116 13.64 16.63 -27.81
C LEU A 116 13.80 16.52 -26.29
N PRO A 117 14.57 17.41 -25.65
CA PRO A 117 14.69 17.43 -24.21
C PRO A 117 13.30 17.63 -23.58
N PHE A 118 13.08 16.97 -22.45
CA PHE A 118 11.80 16.83 -21.72
C PHE A 118 11.04 18.14 -21.41
N SER A 119 11.68 19.29 -21.57
CA SER A 119 11.14 20.61 -21.19
C SER A 119 10.33 21.35 -22.24
N GLN A 120 10.18 20.85 -23.48
CA GLN A 120 9.57 21.63 -24.57
C GLN A 120 8.45 20.92 -25.35
N THR A 121 7.69 20.03 -24.76
CA THR A 121 6.47 19.51 -25.42
C THR A 121 5.23 20.13 -24.78
N SER A 122 5.06 21.45 -24.99
CA SER A 122 3.77 22.09 -24.94
C SER A 122 3.04 21.85 -26.29
N SER A 123 1.80 21.42 -26.18
CA SER A 123 0.67 21.59 -27.10
C SER A 123 0.88 21.31 -28.60
N HIS A 124 -0.02 20.49 -29.12
CA HIS A 124 -0.25 20.09 -30.52
C HIS A 124 0.61 18.92 -31.04
N SER A 125 0.42 17.76 -30.51
CA SER A 125 0.74 16.53 -31.24
C SER A 125 -0.43 15.55 -31.13
N THR A 126 -0.98 15.25 -32.26
CA THR A 126 -1.90 14.19 -32.63
C THR A 126 -1.99 13.10 -31.53
N GLN A 127 -3.14 13.01 -30.89
CA GLN A 127 -3.48 11.95 -29.95
C GLN A 127 -3.42 10.60 -30.69
N ALA A 128 -2.28 9.94 -30.65
CA ALA A 128 -2.23 8.52 -30.95
C ALA A 128 -2.89 7.83 -29.75
N TYR A 129 -4.19 7.61 -29.81
CA TYR A 129 -4.95 6.78 -28.89
C TYR A 129 -4.39 5.35 -29.00
N THR A 130 -3.39 5.04 -28.18
CA THR A 130 -3.01 3.66 -27.95
C THR A 130 -4.09 3.04 -27.06
N ARG A 131 -4.72 1.98 -27.55
CA ARG A 131 -5.72 1.23 -26.78
C ARG A 131 -5.11 0.84 -25.44
N LEU A 132 -5.78 1.19 -24.33
CA LEU A 132 -5.44 0.69 -23.00
C LEU A 132 -5.52 -0.83 -23.04
N ASN A 133 -4.52 -1.50 -22.46
CA ASN A 133 -4.56 -2.95 -22.34
C ASN A 133 -5.54 -3.33 -21.22
N LEU A 134 -6.07 -4.55 -21.30
CA LEU A 134 -6.95 -5.09 -20.26
C LEU A 134 -6.34 -5.00 -18.86
N LEU A 135 -5.03 -5.23 -18.72
CA LEU A 135 -4.31 -5.12 -17.45
C LEU A 135 -4.32 -3.68 -16.89
N ASP A 136 -4.21 -2.66 -17.75
CA ASP A 136 -4.29 -1.25 -17.34
C ASP A 136 -5.65 -0.92 -16.74
N LEU A 137 -6.72 -1.45 -17.36
CA LEU A 137 -8.08 -1.27 -16.89
C LEU A 137 -8.33 -2.02 -15.57
N ILE A 138 -7.91 -3.30 -15.49
CA ILE A 138 -8.03 -4.12 -14.28
C ILE A 138 -7.31 -3.45 -13.11
N PHE A 139 -6.05 -3.03 -13.31
CA PHE A 139 -5.26 -2.41 -12.24
C PHE A 139 -5.89 -1.08 -11.78
N SER A 140 -6.32 -0.24 -12.73
CA SER A 140 -6.93 1.05 -12.41
C SER A 140 -8.26 0.89 -11.68
N PHE A 141 -9.08 -0.08 -12.12
CA PHE A 141 -10.34 -0.40 -11.46
C PHE A 141 -10.12 -0.95 -10.06
N ALA A 142 -9.16 -1.86 -9.88
CA ALA A 142 -8.80 -2.38 -8.57
C ALA A 142 -8.30 -1.27 -7.63
N PHE A 143 -7.52 -0.30 -8.15
CA PHE A 143 -7.06 0.85 -7.36
C PHE A 143 -8.21 1.77 -6.94
N ILE A 144 -9.16 2.04 -7.83
CA ILE A 144 -10.36 2.83 -7.50
C ILE A 144 -11.18 2.12 -6.43
N ILE A 145 -11.40 0.80 -6.57
CA ILE A 145 -12.11 -0.01 -5.58
C ILE A 145 -11.37 0.02 -4.23
N LEU A 146 -10.05 -0.05 -4.21
CA LEU A 146 -9.26 0.07 -2.98
C LEU A 146 -9.58 1.38 -2.24
N ILE A 147 -9.55 2.53 -2.94
CA ILE A 147 -9.80 3.83 -2.30
C ILE A 147 -11.24 3.92 -1.78
N ILE A 148 -12.21 3.48 -2.57
CA ILE A 148 -13.62 3.42 -2.13
C ILE A 148 -13.76 2.52 -0.91
N SER A 149 -13.10 1.36 -0.91
CA SER A 149 -13.15 0.40 0.20
C SER A 149 -12.48 0.92 1.47
N LEU A 150 -11.38 1.67 1.37
CA LEU A 150 -10.75 2.32 2.53
C LEU A 150 -11.68 3.35 3.18
N ILE A 151 -12.38 4.15 2.36
CA ILE A 151 -13.35 5.14 2.85
C ILE A 151 -14.57 4.43 3.45
N ALA A 152 -15.09 3.41 2.79
CA ALA A 152 -16.22 2.61 3.29
C ALA A 152 -15.87 1.89 4.60
N LEU A 153 -14.68 1.27 4.66
CA LEU A 153 -14.19 0.60 5.86
C LEU A 153 -14.10 1.58 7.04
N GLN A 154 -13.56 2.78 6.80
CA GLN A 154 -13.51 3.82 7.82
C GLN A 154 -14.92 4.17 8.32
N GLN A 155 -15.89 4.40 7.43
CA GLN A 155 -17.26 4.73 7.83
C GLN A 155 -17.89 3.62 8.68
N LEU A 156 -17.74 2.37 8.25
CA LEU A 156 -18.24 1.19 9.00
C LEU A 156 -17.59 1.08 10.38
N ILE A 157 -16.28 1.30 10.48
CA ILE A 157 -15.52 1.27 11.74
C ILE A 157 -16.02 2.35 12.70
N TRP A 158 -16.29 3.57 12.21
CA TRP A 158 -16.81 4.67 13.03
C TRP A 158 -18.24 4.40 13.50
N GLN A 159 -19.10 3.87 12.62
CA GLN A 159 -20.47 3.49 12.96
C GLN A 159 -20.55 2.39 14.05
N ARG A 160 -19.58 1.47 14.04
CA ARG A 160 -19.52 0.35 14.99
C ARG A 160 -18.61 0.61 16.19
N GLU A 161 -17.98 1.76 16.26
CA GLU A 161 -17.01 2.14 17.30
C GLU A 161 -15.83 1.16 17.45
N GLN A 162 -15.47 0.45 16.37
CA GLN A 162 -14.43 -0.57 16.36
C GLN A 162 -13.12 -0.06 15.75
N TYR A 163 -12.61 1.04 16.25
CA TYR A 163 -11.51 1.84 15.67
C TYR A 163 -10.21 1.07 15.43
N GLY A 164 -9.91 0.05 16.23
CA GLY A 164 -8.70 -0.77 16.09
C GLY A 164 -8.66 -1.61 14.82
N VAL A 165 -9.83 -1.89 14.19
CA VAL A 165 -9.94 -2.69 12.98
C VAL A 165 -9.15 -2.07 11.82
N LEU A 166 -9.09 -0.73 11.73
CA LEU A 166 -8.30 -0.07 10.68
C LEU A 166 -6.82 -0.44 10.76
N PHE A 167 -6.24 -0.34 11.96
CA PHE A 167 -4.83 -0.71 12.17
C PHE A 167 -4.59 -2.20 11.98
N PHE A 168 -5.53 -3.05 12.42
CA PHE A 168 -5.44 -4.48 12.17
C PHE A 168 -5.30 -4.79 10.68
N VAL A 169 -6.15 -4.24 9.82
CA VAL A 169 -6.13 -4.47 8.37
C VAL A 169 -4.85 -3.94 7.75
N LEU A 170 -4.45 -2.70 8.07
CA LEU A 170 -3.26 -2.08 7.50
C LEU A 170 -1.98 -2.83 7.92
N PHE A 171 -1.86 -3.19 9.19
CA PHE A 171 -0.66 -3.87 9.69
C PHE A 171 -0.60 -5.35 9.34
N ALA A 172 -1.74 -6.04 9.20
CA ALA A 172 -1.77 -7.42 8.70
C ALA A 172 -1.12 -7.52 7.32
N SER A 173 -1.40 -6.55 6.43
CA SER A 173 -0.76 -6.46 5.11
C SER A 173 0.76 -6.18 5.22
N GLN A 174 1.17 -5.24 6.09
CA GLN A 174 2.60 -4.92 6.27
C GLN A 174 3.39 -6.07 6.88
N PHE A 175 2.82 -6.82 7.82
CA PHE A 175 3.44 -8.02 8.38
C PHE A 175 3.65 -9.09 7.30
N ASN A 176 2.72 -9.19 6.35
CA ASN A 176 2.82 -10.11 5.23
C ASN A 176 4.06 -9.81 4.36
N ASP A 177 4.28 -8.55 3.98
CA ASP A 177 5.41 -8.16 3.15
C ASP A 177 6.75 -8.43 3.85
N ILE A 178 6.85 -8.09 5.14
CA ILE A 178 8.04 -8.35 5.95
C ILE A 178 8.28 -9.85 6.11
N ALA A 179 7.25 -10.62 6.46
CA ALA A 179 7.36 -12.05 6.70
C ALA A 179 7.70 -12.81 5.41
N GLN A 180 7.10 -12.45 4.27
CA GLN A 180 7.43 -13.03 2.97
C GLN A 180 8.88 -12.75 2.58
N TYR A 181 9.37 -11.54 2.79
CA TYR A 181 10.77 -11.21 2.55
C TYR A 181 11.72 -12.03 3.43
N LEU A 182 11.45 -12.13 4.73
CA LEU A 182 12.27 -12.89 5.66
C LEU A 182 12.26 -14.38 5.34
N CYS A 183 11.07 -14.98 5.18
CA CYS A 183 10.94 -16.41 4.84
C CYS A 183 11.51 -16.70 3.45
N GLY A 184 11.31 -15.82 2.48
CA GLY A 184 11.90 -15.96 1.15
C GLY A 184 13.42 -15.90 1.16
N ARG A 185 14.02 -15.08 2.02
CA ARG A 185 15.48 -15.00 2.18
C ARG A 185 16.06 -16.21 2.91
N LEU A 186 15.35 -16.74 3.93
CA LEU A 186 15.83 -17.84 4.76
C LEU A 186 15.58 -19.22 4.13
N LEU A 187 14.43 -19.40 3.50
CA LEU A 187 13.93 -20.69 3.01
C LEU A 187 13.81 -20.76 1.48
N GLY A 188 13.89 -19.63 0.78
CA GLY A 188 13.65 -19.55 -0.65
C GLY A 188 14.53 -20.50 -1.47
N HIS A 189 13.91 -21.17 -2.44
CA HIS A 189 14.53 -22.15 -3.34
C HIS A 189 15.13 -23.39 -2.67
N LYS A 190 14.81 -23.64 -1.38
CA LYS A 190 15.25 -24.86 -0.68
C LYS A 190 14.30 -26.05 -0.89
N LEU A 191 13.01 -25.77 -1.00
CA LEU A 191 11.96 -26.78 -1.20
C LEU A 191 11.47 -26.81 -2.65
N PHE A 192 11.32 -25.62 -3.27
CA PHE A 192 10.86 -25.47 -4.64
C PHE A 192 11.94 -24.77 -5.47
N THR A 193 12.36 -25.37 -6.57
CA THR A 193 13.36 -24.80 -7.48
C THR A 193 12.81 -23.62 -8.29
N ARG A 194 11.48 -23.58 -8.49
CA ARG A 194 10.81 -22.56 -9.26
C ARG A 194 10.36 -21.40 -8.36
N GLY A 195 10.58 -20.16 -8.81
CA GLY A 195 10.02 -18.96 -8.16
C GLY A 195 8.50 -18.85 -8.29
N LEU A 196 7.85 -18.04 -7.45
CA LEU A 196 6.39 -17.85 -7.45
C LEU A 196 5.88 -17.27 -8.79
N ALA A 197 6.55 -16.25 -9.30
CA ALA A 197 6.20 -15.58 -10.55
C ALA A 197 7.49 -15.15 -11.30
N PRO A 198 8.23 -16.08 -11.94
CA PRO A 198 9.57 -15.83 -12.46
C PRO A 198 9.66 -14.68 -13.48
N ILE A 199 8.60 -14.48 -14.28
CA ILE A 199 8.55 -13.45 -15.33
C ILE A 199 8.24 -12.06 -14.74
N ILE A 200 7.34 -11.99 -13.77
CA ILE A 200 6.82 -10.73 -13.23
C ILE A 200 7.67 -10.26 -12.05
N SER A 201 7.97 -11.17 -11.12
CA SER A 201 8.72 -10.92 -9.90
C SER A 201 9.70 -12.06 -9.60
N PRO A 202 10.89 -12.06 -10.21
CA PRO A 202 11.84 -13.19 -10.14
C PRO A 202 12.37 -13.45 -8.72
N ASN A 203 12.31 -12.46 -7.84
CA ASN A 203 12.82 -12.57 -6.48
C ASN A 203 11.82 -13.17 -5.46
N LYS A 204 10.56 -13.44 -5.88
CA LYS A 204 9.56 -14.04 -5.01
C LYS A 204 9.63 -15.57 -5.09
N SER A 205 9.88 -16.21 -3.94
CA SER A 205 9.85 -17.66 -3.81
C SER A 205 8.50 -18.18 -3.34
N ILE A 206 8.17 -19.42 -3.68
CA ILE A 206 6.96 -20.11 -3.22
C ILE A 206 7.01 -20.29 -1.71
N GLU A 207 8.17 -20.64 -1.16
CA GLU A 207 8.38 -20.78 0.28
C GLU A 207 8.16 -19.47 1.02
N GLY A 208 8.63 -18.35 0.47
CA GLY A 208 8.40 -17.02 1.00
C GLY A 208 6.92 -16.69 1.06
N ALA A 209 6.19 -16.98 0.00
CA ALA A 209 4.74 -16.79 -0.06
C ALA A 209 4.00 -17.66 0.96
N LEU A 210 4.29 -18.96 1.02
CA LEU A 210 3.59 -19.91 1.87
C LEU A 210 3.90 -19.67 3.35
N PHE A 211 5.17 -19.81 3.75
CA PHE A 211 5.56 -19.70 5.16
C PHE A 211 5.49 -18.25 5.67
N GLY A 212 5.76 -17.27 4.80
CA GLY A 212 5.60 -15.85 5.12
C GLY A 212 4.17 -15.48 5.42
N SER A 213 3.20 -15.95 4.62
CA SER A 213 1.78 -15.71 4.87
C SER A 213 1.28 -16.36 6.16
N MET A 214 1.76 -17.57 6.48
CA MET A 214 1.43 -18.23 7.76
C MET A 214 1.99 -17.44 8.96
N LEU A 215 3.26 -17.04 8.90
CA LEU A 215 3.89 -16.22 9.95
C LEU A 215 3.18 -14.88 10.11
N ALA A 216 2.88 -14.21 9.00
CA ALA A 216 2.15 -12.95 9.00
C ALA A 216 0.76 -13.09 9.62
N ALA A 217 0.03 -14.15 9.28
CA ALA A 217 -1.29 -14.43 9.83
C ALA A 217 -1.23 -14.61 11.36
N ILE A 218 -0.23 -15.32 11.89
CA ILE A 218 -0.04 -15.49 13.33
C ILE A 218 0.23 -14.13 14.01
N LEU A 219 1.19 -13.34 13.48
CA LEU A 219 1.53 -12.03 14.04
C LEU A 219 0.35 -11.06 13.98
N ALA A 220 -0.36 -11.03 12.86
CA ALA A 220 -1.54 -10.20 12.71
C ALA A 220 -2.69 -10.65 13.61
N THR A 221 -2.84 -11.95 13.86
CA THR A 221 -3.83 -12.47 14.82
C THR A 221 -3.57 -11.97 16.23
N LEU A 222 -2.33 -11.99 16.69
CA LEU A 222 -1.95 -11.44 18.01
C LEU A 222 -2.31 -9.94 18.11
N LEU A 223 -2.05 -9.19 17.05
CA LEU A 223 -2.44 -7.79 16.97
C LEU A 223 -3.96 -7.63 16.95
N GLY A 224 -4.67 -8.47 16.20
CA GLY A 224 -6.14 -8.46 16.08
C GLY A 224 -6.85 -8.71 17.40
N ILE A 225 -6.40 -9.69 18.17
CA ILE A 225 -6.92 -9.98 19.52
C ILE A 225 -6.81 -8.76 20.44
N TRP A 226 -5.77 -7.96 20.29
CA TRP A 226 -5.56 -6.77 21.12
C TRP A 226 -6.36 -5.55 20.62
N LEU A 227 -6.49 -5.39 19.31
CA LEU A 227 -7.06 -4.19 18.70
C LEU A 227 -8.54 -4.30 18.35
N THR A 228 -9.04 -5.52 18.13
CA THR A 228 -10.40 -5.74 17.60
C THR A 228 -11.25 -6.53 18.60
N PRO A 229 -12.59 -6.43 18.53
CA PRO A 229 -13.47 -7.25 19.34
C PRO A 229 -13.63 -8.68 18.81
N PHE A 230 -12.90 -9.06 17.76
CA PHE A 230 -13.06 -10.35 17.11
C PHE A 230 -12.43 -11.49 17.92
N ASN A 231 -13.02 -12.66 17.84
CA ASN A 231 -12.44 -13.89 18.36
C ASN A 231 -11.13 -14.20 17.61
N TRP A 232 -10.20 -14.89 18.28
CA TRP A 232 -8.89 -15.22 17.72
C TRP A 232 -8.94 -15.94 16.36
N TRP A 233 -9.92 -16.83 16.15
CA TRP A 233 -10.08 -17.56 14.89
C TRP A 233 -10.56 -16.66 13.75
N ILE A 234 -11.42 -15.65 14.04
CA ILE A 234 -11.84 -14.63 13.05
C ILE A 234 -10.63 -13.79 12.67
N CYS A 235 -9.82 -13.36 13.65
CA CYS A 235 -8.58 -12.63 13.39
C CYS A 235 -7.63 -13.44 12.53
N LEU A 236 -7.48 -14.75 12.80
CA LEU A 236 -6.61 -15.65 12.03
C LEU A 236 -7.07 -15.81 10.58
N LEU A 237 -8.36 -16.07 10.36
CA LEU A 237 -8.93 -16.20 9.02
C LEU A 237 -8.84 -14.90 8.23
N ALA A 238 -9.17 -13.78 8.86
CA ALA A 238 -9.05 -12.45 8.26
C ALA A 238 -7.59 -12.11 7.92
N ALA A 239 -6.66 -12.34 8.85
CA ALA A 239 -5.24 -12.08 8.63
C ALA A 239 -4.65 -12.95 7.52
N TYR A 240 -5.02 -14.24 7.48
CA TYR A 240 -4.58 -15.14 6.41
C TYR A 240 -5.18 -14.75 5.06
N GLY A 241 -6.46 -14.39 5.03
CA GLY A 241 -7.13 -13.86 3.83
C GLY A 241 -6.46 -12.58 3.31
N LEU A 242 -6.12 -11.63 4.21
CA LEU A 242 -5.37 -10.42 3.88
C LEU A 242 -3.96 -10.74 3.36
N ALA A 243 -3.29 -11.73 3.94
CA ALA A 243 -1.95 -12.13 3.50
C ALA A 243 -1.97 -12.74 2.09
N VAL A 244 -2.88 -13.66 1.81
CA VAL A 244 -3.00 -14.30 0.48
C VAL A 244 -3.43 -13.30 -0.58
N SER A 245 -4.43 -12.47 -0.28
CA SER A 245 -4.89 -11.41 -1.21
C SER A 245 -3.83 -10.33 -1.42
N GLY A 246 -2.99 -10.06 -0.40
CA GLY A 246 -1.85 -9.16 -0.51
C GLY A 246 -0.82 -9.64 -1.52
N ILE A 247 -0.52 -10.96 -1.57
CA ILE A 247 0.34 -11.55 -2.61
C ILE A 247 -0.23 -11.28 -4.01
N ALA A 248 -1.53 -11.49 -4.19
CA ALA A 248 -2.19 -11.28 -5.48
C ALA A 248 -2.16 -9.80 -5.90
N GLY A 249 -2.35 -8.87 -4.96
CA GLY A 249 -2.27 -7.42 -5.20
C GLY A 249 -0.88 -6.99 -5.66
N ASP A 250 0.16 -7.40 -4.94
CA ASP A 250 1.55 -7.10 -5.30
C ASP A 250 1.97 -7.73 -6.64
N LEU A 251 1.50 -8.95 -6.95
CA LEU A 251 1.73 -9.55 -8.28
C LEU A 251 1.02 -8.77 -9.39
N LEU A 252 -0.21 -8.30 -9.15
CA LEU A 252 -0.96 -7.49 -10.11
C LEU A 252 -0.24 -6.17 -10.37
N GLU A 253 0.22 -5.48 -9.33
CA GLU A 253 1.00 -4.25 -9.45
C GLU A 253 2.35 -4.49 -10.14
N SER A 254 3.04 -5.57 -9.77
CA SER A 254 4.28 -5.96 -10.44
C SER A 254 4.07 -6.22 -11.93
N ALA A 255 3.00 -6.92 -12.33
CA ALA A 255 2.66 -7.14 -13.73
C ALA A 255 2.39 -5.82 -14.47
N PHE A 256 1.63 -4.92 -13.85
CA PHE A 256 1.37 -3.59 -14.37
C PHE A 256 2.67 -2.79 -14.59
N LYS A 257 3.60 -2.78 -13.63
CA LYS A 257 4.91 -2.12 -13.75
C LYS A 257 5.74 -2.70 -14.91
N ARG A 258 5.81 -4.04 -15.03
CA ARG A 258 6.59 -4.69 -16.12
C ARG A 258 6.01 -4.39 -17.49
N GLN A 259 4.69 -4.33 -17.63
CA GLN A 259 4.04 -3.93 -18.88
C GLN A 259 4.45 -2.53 -19.34
N HIS A 260 4.76 -1.62 -18.40
CA HIS A 260 5.24 -0.26 -18.69
C HIS A 260 6.77 -0.13 -18.73
N GLY A 261 7.51 -1.23 -18.59
CA GLY A 261 8.97 -1.23 -18.63
C GLY A 261 9.63 -0.54 -17.44
N VAL A 262 8.91 -0.41 -16.31
CA VAL A 262 9.42 0.22 -15.10
C VAL A 262 9.51 -0.78 -13.95
N LYS A 263 10.31 -0.44 -12.93
CA LYS A 263 10.40 -1.19 -11.68
C LYS A 263 9.60 -0.53 -10.57
N ASP A 264 9.64 0.78 -10.48
CA ASP A 264 8.98 1.57 -9.44
C ASP A 264 8.00 2.56 -10.08
N THR A 265 6.86 2.83 -9.44
CA THR A 265 5.81 3.68 -10.02
C THR A 265 6.14 5.16 -9.92
N GLY A 266 7.03 5.56 -9.01
CA GLY A 266 7.40 6.94 -8.78
C GLY A 266 8.69 7.09 -7.98
N THR A 267 9.02 8.35 -7.67
CA THR A 267 10.21 8.73 -6.87
C THR A 267 9.85 9.63 -5.70
N MET A 268 8.56 9.69 -5.35
CA MET A 268 8.06 10.60 -4.31
C MET A 268 8.64 10.28 -2.93
N LEU A 269 8.74 9.00 -2.61
CA LEU A 269 9.27 8.54 -1.34
C LEU A 269 10.72 8.10 -1.53
N ALA A 270 11.66 8.86 -0.96
CA ALA A 270 13.08 8.57 -1.06
C ALA A 270 13.39 7.15 -0.57
N GLY A 271 13.86 6.28 -1.46
CA GLY A 271 14.18 4.88 -1.20
C GLY A 271 12.97 3.91 -1.26
N HIS A 272 11.75 4.39 -1.56
CA HIS A 272 10.52 3.57 -1.53
C HIS A 272 9.66 3.62 -2.79
N GLY A 273 10.04 4.39 -3.81
CA GLY A 273 9.23 4.48 -5.04
C GLY A 273 8.04 5.43 -4.93
N GLY A 274 6.92 5.06 -5.53
CA GLY A 274 5.67 5.83 -5.54
C GLY A 274 4.70 5.45 -4.42
N VAL A 275 3.53 6.06 -4.45
CA VAL A 275 2.41 5.74 -3.56
C VAL A 275 1.81 4.38 -3.91
N LEU A 276 1.73 4.04 -5.19
CA LEU A 276 1.23 2.73 -5.63
C LEU A 276 2.08 1.59 -5.05
N ASP A 277 3.42 1.75 -5.04
CA ASP A 277 4.36 0.78 -4.47
C ASP A 277 4.17 0.59 -2.93
N ARG A 278 3.28 1.33 -2.27
CA ARG A 278 2.97 1.24 -0.83
C ARG A 278 1.61 0.66 -0.53
N VAL A 279 0.73 0.64 -1.50
CA VAL A 279 -0.65 0.16 -1.33
C VAL A 279 -0.94 -1.09 -2.16
N ASP A 280 0.06 -1.62 -2.84
CA ASP A 280 -0.03 -2.80 -3.70
C ASP A 280 -0.58 -4.03 -2.98
N SER A 281 -0.08 -4.33 -1.79
CA SER A 281 -0.55 -5.44 -0.95
C SER A 281 -1.96 -5.21 -0.38
N LEU A 282 -2.44 -3.96 -0.35
CA LEU A 282 -3.80 -3.61 0.07
C LEU A 282 -4.83 -3.74 -1.06
N LEU A 283 -4.39 -3.79 -2.32
CA LEU A 283 -5.19 -3.61 -3.53
C LEU A 283 -6.39 -4.55 -3.62
N ILE A 284 -6.24 -5.80 -3.20
CA ILE A 284 -7.28 -6.84 -3.21
C ILE A 284 -7.78 -7.11 -1.79
N GLY A 285 -6.87 -7.11 -0.81
CA GLY A 285 -7.19 -7.49 0.56
C GLY A 285 -8.18 -6.57 1.25
N VAL A 286 -7.99 -5.26 1.12
CA VAL A 286 -8.88 -4.28 1.76
C VAL A 286 -10.30 -4.33 1.19
N PRO A 287 -10.54 -4.36 -0.14
CA PRO A 287 -11.88 -4.54 -0.70
C PRO A 287 -12.57 -5.80 -0.19
N LEU A 288 -11.89 -6.93 -0.20
CA LEU A 288 -12.44 -8.20 0.28
C LEU A 288 -12.78 -8.13 1.78
N PHE A 289 -11.84 -7.64 2.59
CA PHE A 289 -12.08 -7.49 4.03
C PHE A 289 -13.26 -6.55 4.31
N THR A 290 -13.34 -5.41 3.62
CA THR A 290 -14.42 -4.44 3.77
C THR A 290 -15.78 -5.06 3.44
N LEU A 291 -15.87 -5.84 2.37
CA LEU A 291 -17.09 -6.54 1.99
C LEU A 291 -17.51 -7.55 3.08
N PHE A 292 -16.59 -8.41 3.55
CA PHE A 292 -16.89 -9.35 4.62
C PHE A 292 -17.25 -8.65 5.93
N TYR A 293 -16.55 -7.58 6.29
CA TYR A 293 -16.82 -6.81 7.49
C TYR A 293 -18.20 -6.12 7.44
N TRP A 294 -18.64 -5.70 6.25
CA TRP A 294 -19.99 -5.17 6.04
C TRP A 294 -21.07 -6.25 6.14
N LEU A 295 -20.84 -7.43 5.56
CA LEU A 295 -21.81 -8.53 5.51
C LEU A 295 -22.00 -9.24 6.88
N LEU A 296 -20.94 -9.37 7.67
CA LEU A 296 -20.93 -10.14 8.92
C LEU A 296 -21.21 -9.31 10.17
N GLY A 297 -21.29 -8.02 10.07
CA GLY A 297 -21.60 -7.10 11.17
C GLY A 297 -22.85 -6.33 10.94
#